data_d09ab2526145b8b40f57c1d683ca4084
#
_entry.id   d09ab2526145b8b40f57c1d683ca4084
#
_cell.length_a   1.000
_cell.length_b   1.000
_cell.length_c   1.000
_cell.angle_alpha   90.00
_cell.angle_beta   90.00
_cell.angle_gamma   90.00
#
_symmetry.space_group_name_H-M   'P 1'
#
loop_
_entity.id
_entity.type
_entity.pdbx_description
1 polymer ?
#
loop_
_entity_poly.entity_id
_entity_poly.type
_entity_poly.pdbx_seq_one_letter_code
_entity_poly.pdbx_strand_id
1 'polypeptide(L)' 'EQSQQDYQAKVNKLADIYNEMEPARAAEVLANLRVGLAVDILNQVDNDVAAEILNQMPTEVAVEISSQVTTSSN' A
#
# COMPACT_ATOMS: atom_id res chain seq x y z
N GLU A 1 3.71 12.66 -20.89
CA GLU A 1 3.38 13.02 -20.52
C GLU A 1 3.02 13.08 -19.24
N GLN A 2 2.23 13.19 -18.77
CA GLN A 2 1.90 13.44 -17.46
C GLN A 2 1.93 12.22 -16.63
N SER A 3 2.43 11.18 -17.11
CA SER A 3 2.16 9.91 -16.51
C SER A 3 2.71 9.73 -15.12
N GLN A 4 3.96 10.12 -14.85
CA GLN A 4 4.52 9.84 -13.55
C GLN A 4 3.97 10.74 -12.47
N GLN A 5 3.79 12.00 -12.79
CA GLN A 5 3.23 12.91 -11.80
C GLN A 5 1.79 12.57 -11.51
N ASP A 6 1.03 12.20 -12.54
CA ASP A 6 -0.35 11.80 -12.31
C ASP A 6 -0.44 10.55 -11.47
N TYR A 7 0.42 9.57 -11.74
CA TYR A 7 0.42 8.34 -10.99
C TYR A 7 0.77 8.63 -9.53
N GLN A 8 1.82 9.41 -9.32
CA GLN A 8 2.25 9.72 -7.96
C GLN A 8 1.18 10.49 -7.20
N ALA A 9 0.52 11.41 -7.87
CA ALA A 9 -0.54 12.16 -7.22
C ALA A 9 -1.69 11.26 -6.81
N LYS A 10 -2.02 10.30 -7.66
CA LYS A 10 -3.08 9.36 -7.33
C LYS A 10 -2.68 8.44 -6.19
N VAL A 11 -1.45 7.99 -6.19
CA VAL A 11 -0.96 7.15 -5.10
C VAL A 11 -1.02 7.92 -3.79
N ASN A 12 -0.58 9.17 -3.81
CA ASN A 12 -0.62 9.99 -2.61
C ASN A 12 -2.04 10.16 -2.10
N LYS A 13 -2.96 10.39 -3.01
CA LYS A 13 -4.35 10.55 -2.62
C LYS A 13 -4.91 9.28 -2.03
N LEU A 14 -4.59 8.15 -2.64
CA LEU A 14 -5.05 6.87 -2.12
C LEU A 14 -4.45 6.61 -0.75
N ALA A 15 -3.18 6.95 -0.57
CA ALA A 15 -2.55 6.76 0.72
C ALA A 15 -3.26 7.57 1.80
N ASP A 16 -3.65 8.81 1.48
CA ASP A 16 -4.40 9.61 2.42
C ASP A 16 -5.72 8.95 2.79
N ILE A 17 -6.40 8.41 1.80
CA ILE A 17 -7.67 7.74 2.05
C ILE A 17 -7.44 6.51 2.90
N TYR A 18 -6.43 5.73 2.59
CA TYR A 18 -6.17 4.50 3.33
C TYR A 18 -5.73 4.77 4.76
N ASN A 19 -5.08 5.91 5.00
CA ASN A 19 -4.76 6.31 6.37
C ASN A 19 -6.03 6.44 7.22
N GLU A 20 -7.16 6.73 6.59
CA GLU A 20 -8.42 6.94 7.30
C GLU A 20 -9.30 5.71 7.32
N MET A 21 -8.98 4.71 6.52
CA MET A 21 -9.81 3.51 6.45
C MET A 21 -9.52 2.60 7.63
N GLU A 22 -10.49 1.76 7.95
CA GLU A 22 -10.21 0.70 8.91
C GLU A 22 -9.17 -0.25 8.35
N PRO A 23 -8.17 -0.62 9.16
CA PRO A 23 -7.09 -1.45 8.63
C PRO A 23 -7.56 -2.76 8.00
N ALA A 24 -8.56 -3.41 8.59
CA ALA A 24 -9.04 -4.66 8.02
C ALA A 24 -9.61 -4.46 6.63
N ARG A 25 -10.35 -3.37 6.45
CA ARG A 25 -10.92 -3.08 5.15
C ARG A 25 -9.85 -2.69 4.15
N ALA A 26 -8.91 -1.86 4.58
CA ALA A 26 -7.82 -1.45 3.71
C ALA A 26 -7.01 -2.67 3.28
N ALA A 27 -6.77 -3.59 4.19
CA ALA A 27 -6.03 -4.80 3.86
C ALA A 27 -6.76 -5.61 2.80
N GLU A 28 -8.07 -5.71 2.93
CA GLU A 28 -8.86 -6.47 1.98
C GLU A 28 -8.77 -5.86 0.57
N VAL A 29 -8.88 -4.55 0.49
CA VAL A 29 -8.80 -3.87 -0.79
C VAL A 29 -7.41 -3.99 -1.38
N LEU A 30 -6.39 -3.73 -0.56
CA LEU A 30 -5.02 -3.77 -1.06
C LEU A 30 -4.61 -5.15 -1.51
N ALA A 31 -5.11 -6.19 -0.83
CA ALA A 31 -4.78 -7.55 -1.22
C ALA A 31 -5.30 -7.90 -2.61
N ASN A 32 -6.28 -7.15 -3.09
CA ASN A 32 -6.85 -7.40 -4.41
C ASN A 32 -6.32 -6.46 -5.49
N LEU A 33 -5.43 -5.56 -5.13
CA LEU A 33 -4.78 -4.70 -6.11
C LEU A 33 -3.54 -5.37 -6.65
N ARG A 34 -3.04 -4.87 -7.78
CA ARG A 34 -1.74 -5.31 -8.25
C ARG A 34 -0.70 -5.04 -7.18
N VAL A 35 0.25 -5.96 -7.05
CA VAL A 35 1.25 -5.84 -5.99
C VAL A 35 1.99 -4.52 -6.09
N GLY A 36 2.38 -4.11 -7.29
CA GLY A 36 3.12 -2.87 -7.44
C GLY A 36 2.37 -1.66 -6.92
N LEU A 37 1.07 -1.59 -7.22
CA LEU A 37 0.28 -0.47 -6.75
C LEU A 37 0.11 -0.52 -5.24
N ALA A 38 -0.14 -1.70 -4.70
CA ALA A 38 -0.29 -1.85 -3.25
C ALA A 38 1.00 -1.43 -2.53
N VAL A 39 2.15 -1.80 -3.08
CA VAL A 39 3.43 -1.42 -2.51
C VAL A 39 3.59 0.09 -2.52
N ASP A 40 3.27 0.72 -3.63
CA ASP A 40 3.41 2.17 -3.73
C ASP A 40 2.53 2.89 -2.72
N ILE A 41 1.31 2.40 -2.53
CA ILE A 41 0.41 3.00 -1.56
C ILE A 41 0.94 2.82 -0.15
N LEU A 42 1.39 1.61 0.18
CA LEU A 42 1.88 1.34 1.52
C LEU A 42 3.14 2.12 1.84
N ASN A 43 3.94 2.43 0.83
CA ASN A 43 5.11 3.26 1.05
C ASN A 43 4.75 4.69 1.44
N GLN A 44 3.53 5.11 1.13
CA GLN A 44 3.12 6.49 1.40
C GLN A 44 2.22 6.63 2.62
N VAL A 45 1.61 5.55 3.10
CA VAL A 45 0.80 5.65 4.31
C VAL A 45 1.70 5.73 5.53
N ASP A 46 1.14 6.18 6.64
CA ASP A 46 1.88 6.24 7.88
C ASP A 46 2.34 4.85 8.29
N ASN A 47 3.51 4.77 8.92
CA ASN A 47 4.05 3.47 9.30
C ASN A 47 3.12 2.70 10.22
N ASP A 48 2.48 3.39 11.15
CA ASP A 48 1.52 2.74 12.05
C ASP A 48 0.41 2.09 11.27
N VAL A 49 -0.11 2.84 10.30
CA VAL A 49 -1.22 2.35 9.49
C VAL A 49 -0.78 1.20 8.63
N ALA A 50 0.39 1.32 8.03
CA ALA A 50 0.91 0.24 7.19
C ALA A 50 1.07 -1.05 7.98
N ALA A 51 1.58 -0.95 9.20
CA ALA A 51 1.76 -2.12 10.04
C ALA A 51 0.42 -2.77 10.35
N GLU A 52 -0.58 -1.97 10.68
CA GLU A 52 -1.89 -2.51 10.99
C GLU A 52 -2.53 -3.18 9.78
N ILE A 53 -2.35 -2.56 8.60
CA ILE A 53 -2.89 -3.13 7.39
C ILE A 53 -2.23 -4.46 7.09
N LEU A 54 -0.92 -4.53 7.20
CA LEU A 54 -0.21 -5.77 6.94
C LEU A 54 -0.61 -6.86 7.92
N ASN A 55 -0.85 -6.48 9.17
CA ASN A 55 -1.29 -7.46 10.17
C ASN A 55 -2.63 -8.09 9.80
N GLN A 56 -3.44 -7.40 9.04
CA GLN A 56 -4.76 -7.89 8.68
C GLN A 56 -4.79 -8.65 7.37
N MET A 57 -3.66 -8.68 6.66
CA MET A 57 -3.60 -9.35 5.36
C MET A 57 -3.34 -10.84 5.53
N PRO A 58 -3.76 -11.64 4.54
CA PRO A 58 -3.30 -13.02 4.50
C PRO A 58 -1.78 -13.05 4.48
N THR A 59 -1.22 -14.04 5.17
CA THR A 59 0.24 -14.09 5.32
C THR A 59 0.96 -14.06 3.99
N GLU A 60 0.46 -14.81 3.02
CA GLU A 60 1.14 -14.89 1.73
C GLU A 60 1.21 -13.56 1.04
N VAL A 61 0.11 -12.81 1.10
CA VAL A 61 0.07 -11.50 0.49
C VAL A 61 0.98 -10.54 1.22
N ALA A 62 0.94 -10.57 2.54
CA ALA A 62 1.76 -9.69 3.34
C ALA A 62 3.25 -9.94 3.07
N VAL A 63 3.63 -11.19 2.93
CA VAL A 63 5.03 -11.53 2.65
C VAL A 63 5.44 -10.97 1.30
N GLU A 64 4.61 -11.15 0.30
CA GLU A 64 4.96 -10.68 -1.03
C GLU A 64 5.09 -9.18 -1.06
N ILE A 65 4.15 -8.48 -0.46
CA ILE A 65 4.18 -7.02 -0.43
C ILE A 65 5.38 -6.54 0.37
N SER A 66 5.64 -7.15 1.50
CA SER A 66 6.76 -6.74 2.34
C SER A 66 8.08 -6.90 1.61
N SER A 67 8.23 -7.98 0.86
CA SER A 67 9.45 -8.19 0.08
C SER A 67 9.66 -7.06 -0.92
N GLN A 68 8.59 -6.64 -1.57
CA GLN A 68 8.69 -5.58 -2.56
C GLN A 68 9.00 -4.23 -1.92
N VAL A 69 8.40 -3.98 -0.77
CA VAL A 69 8.66 -2.72 -0.06
C VAL A 69 10.14 -2.63 0.29
N THR A 70 10.68 -3.71 0.84
CA THR A 70 12.09 -3.73 1.20
C THR A 70 12.98 -3.54 -0.01
N THR A 71 12.65 -4.23 -1.10
CA THR A 71 13.45 -4.16 -2.30
C THR A 71 13.41 -2.77 -2.91
N SER A 72 12.25 -2.16 -2.91
CA SER A 72 12.12 -0.87 -3.59
C SER A 72 12.77 0.25 -2.81
N SER A 73 13.10 0.03 -1.56
CA SER A 73 13.74 1.10 -0.79
C SER A 73 15.23 1.17 -1.09
N ASN A 74 15.74 0.31 -1.92
CA ASN A 74 17.09 0.46 -2.36
C ASN A 74 17.21 1.56 -3.38
#